data_a687ac6eb8e21e8598f2d1310bd41894
#
_entry.id   a687ac6eb8e21e8598f2d1310bd41894
#
_cell.length_a   1.000
_cell.length_b   1.000
_cell.length_c   1.000
_cell.angle_alpha   90.00
_cell.angle_beta   90.00
_cell.angle_gamma   90.00
#
_symmetry.space_group_name_H-M   'P 1'
#
loop_
_entity.id
_entity.type
_entity.pdbx_description
1 polymer ?
#
loop_
_entity_poly.entity_id
_entity_poly.type
_entity_poly.pdbx_seq_one_letter_code
_entity_poly.pdbx_strand_id
1 'polypeptide(L)'
;MYPTLEEIKKVSASGDYRRIPVCREIMADAFTTIEVMRTLRAASHHCFMLESAEIGQPWSRYSFLGYDPTLEITCLNGHLTITKGVDGEQPEIIKKEVTHPGEEIRQILSRYKSPKLPDLPPFTGGLVGYFSYDYIKYAEPTLHLSHEDNADFNDADLMLFDKLIIFDAYKQKIILVTGVATDDISSSYRQAEKVLDDMENLLKSGARAASKPLQLEEDLTPAHSLEEYSAMVENAKHHIYEGDIFQVVLSNPLTARARGSLFDVYRLLRMENPSPYMFYFTSDQVEIAGSSPETLGKLENGILHTYPLAGTRPRGRTEAEDQALEKELLSNDKELAEHNMLVDLGRNDLGKVSRIGSVKVEKYLNILRFSHVMHIGSTVEGTIAPGKDALDVIDAVLPAGTLSGAPKLRACEIIEEEESRKRGIYGGAIGYLDFSGNMDTCIGIRLAYKKKGVLCVQSGAGIVADSVPEKEYQECLNKAKAVVNAIHLAEGGLDK
;
A
#
# COMPACT_ATOMS: atom_id res chain seq x y z
N MET A 1 -15.17 24.62 13.08
CA MET A 1 -13.79 24.15 12.93
C MET A 1 -13.26 23.69 14.27
N TYR A 2 -12.57 22.57 14.33
CA TYR A 2 -11.96 21.98 15.53
C TYR A 2 -10.53 21.56 15.21
N PRO A 3 -9.54 21.78 16.10
CA PRO A 3 -9.63 22.57 17.33
C PRO A 3 -9.87 24.07 17.07
N THR A 4 -10.28 24.78 18.12
CA THR A 4 -10.40 26.24 18.11
C THR A 4 -9.03 26.93 18.09
N LEU A 5 -8.96 28.21 17.71
CA LEU A 5 -7.71 28.97 17.68
C LEU A 5 -6.99 28.98 19.05
N GLU A 6 -7.72 29.05 20.15
CA GLU A 6 -7.13 29.05 21.50
C GLU A 6 -6.59 27.67 21.89
N GLU A 7 -7.24 26.57 21.47
CA GLU A 7 -6.74 25.21 21.67
C GLU A 7 -5.49 24.98 20.85
N ILE A 8 -5.44 25.45 19.59
CA ILE A 8 -4.23 25.35 18.74
C ILE A 8 -3.04 26.06 19.38
N LYS A 9 -3.22 27.28 19.92
CA LYS A 9 -2.15 27.98 20.63
C LYS A 9 -1.62 27.17 21.81
N LYS A 10 -2.50 26.51 22.58
CA LYS A 10 -2.11 25.65 23.72
C LYS A 10 -1.35 24.40 23.23
N VAL A 11 -1.85 23.76 22.19
CA VAL A 11 -1.20 22.57 21.59
C VAL A 11 0.16 22.95 21.02
N SER A 12 0.28 24.05 20.30
CA SER A 12 1.55 24.56 19.77
C SER A 12 2.61 24.79 20.86
N ALA A 13 2.19 25.27 22.02
CA ALA A 13 3.08 25.51 23.16
C ALA A 13 3.52 24.20 23.89
N SER A 14 2.87 23.07 23.63
CA SER A 14 3.12 21.81 24.32
C SER A 14 4.22 20.95 23.71
N GLY A 15 4.71 21.29 22.51
CA GLY A 15 5.73 20.50 21.80
C GLY A 15 6.33 21.22 20.59
N ASP A 16 7.36 20.62 20.02
CA ASP A 16 8.00 21.12 18.80
C ASP A 16 7.21 20.65 17.55
N TYR A 17 6.05 21.27 17.34
CA TYR A 17 5.20 21.02 16.19
C TYR A 17 5.38 22.12 15.14
N ARG A 18 5.25 21.74 13.88
CA ARG A 18 5.32 22.66 12.73
C ARG A 18 3.95 22.89 12.10
N ARG A 19 3.05 21.94 12.30
CA ARG A 19 1.69 21.93 11.78
C ARG A 19 0.74 21.33 12.81
N ILE A 20 -0.44 21.91 12.98
CA ILE A 20 -1.49 21.35 13.83
C ILE A 20 -2.71 21.06 12.94
N PRO A 21 -3.21 19.82 12.89
CA PRO A 21 -4.38 19.50 12.07
C PRO A 21 -5.62 20.19 12.61
N VAL A 22 -6.44 20.70 11.69
CA VAL A 22 -7.76 21.26 11.95
C VAL A 22 -8.78 20.61 11.03
N CYS A 23 -10.01 20.50 11.50
CA CYS A 23 -11.06 19.84 10.73
C CYS A 23 -12.40 20.58 10.79
N ARG A 24 -13.24 20.25 9.79
CA ARG A 24 -14.67 20.54 9.75
C ARG A 24 -15.42 19.25 9.45
N GLU A 25 -16.51 19.01 10.14
CA GLU A 25 -17.40 17.89 9.91
C GLU A 25 -18.60 18.31 9.10
N ILE A 26 -18.99 17.50 8.11
CA ILE A 26 -20.22 17.64 7.33
C ILE A 26 -20.94 16.28 7.27
N MET A 27 -22.23 16.29 6.97
CA MET A 27 -23.02 15.06 6.81
C MET A 27 -22.59 14.31 5.52
N ALA A 28 -22.53 12.98 5.59
CA ALA A 28 -22.14 12.14 4.45
C ALA A 28 -23.34 11.64 3.62
N ASP A 29 -24.56 11.97 4.01
CA ASP A 29 -25.81 11.44 3.45
C ASP A 29 -26.01 11.71 1.94
N ALA A 30 -25.37 12.73 1.40
CA ALA A 30 -25.42 13.09 -0.02
C ALA A 30 -24.17 12.66 -0.83
N PHE A 31 -23.21 11.96 -0.22
CA PHE A 31 -21.92 11.70 -0.83
C PHE A 31 -21.53 10.22 -0.72
N THR A 32 -20.88 9.70 -1.78
CA THR A 32 -20.16 8.43 -1.73
C THR A 32 -18.68 8.67 -2.02
N THR A 33 -17.81 7.79 -1.55
CA THR A 33 -16.35 7.89 -1.81
C THR A 33 -16.06 7.90 -3.32
N ILE A 34 -16.81 7.15 -4.11
CA ILE A 34 -16.68 7.07 -5.57
C ILE A 34 -17.03 8.40 -6.24
N GLU A 35 -18.16 9.02 -5.85
CA GLU A 35 -18.58 10.32 -6.42
C GLU A 35 -17.62 11.45 -6.02
N VAL A 36 -17.15 11.43 -4.76
CA VAL A 36 -16.12 12.37 -4.31
C VAL A 36 -14.85 12.18 -5.12
N MET A 37 -14.38 10.93 -5.31
CA MET A 37 -13.20 10.66 -6.12
C MET A 37 -13.33 11.15 -7.57
N ARG A 38 -14.53 11.04 -8.19
CA ARG A 38 -14.79 11.63 -9.51
C ARG A 38 -14.63 13.15 -9.51
N THR A 39 -15.06 13.82 -8.45
CA THR A 39 -14.90 15.26 -8.28
C THR A 39 -13.42 15.64 -8.12
N LEU A 40 -12.67 14.90 -7.29
CA LEU A 40 -11.26 15.15 -7.06
C LEU A 40 -10.43 14.96 -8.33
N ARG A 41 -10.70 13.92 -9.11
CA ARG A 41 -10.04 13.66 -10.40
C ARG A 41 -10.33 14.71 -11.48
N ALA A 42 -11.39 15.48 -11.34
CA ALA A 42 -11.64 16.63 -12.19
C ALA A 42 -10.85 17.87 -11.76
N ALA A 43 -10.49 17.95 -10.48
CA ALA A 43 -9.76 19.08 -9.90
C ALA A 43 -8.25 18.90 -9.91
N SER A 44 -7.76 17.65 -9.92
CA SER A 44 -6.33 17.32 -9.79
C SER A 44 -6.01 16.03 -10.56
N HIS A 45 -4.85 15.97 -11.19
CA HIS A 45 -4.31 14.73 -11.78
C HIS A 45 -3.72 13.82 -10.70
N HIS A 46 -3.31 14.39 -9.58
CA HIS A 46 -2.68 13.72 -8.45
C HIS A 46 -3.70 13.49 -7.35
N CYS A 47 -4.24 12.29 -7.28
CA CYS A 47 -5.28 11.92 -6.32
C CYS A 47 -5.01 10.52 -5.75
N PHE A 48 -5.51 10.31 -4.53
CA PHE A 48 -5.56 8.97 -3.97
C PHE A 48 -6.89 8.69 -3.26
N MET A 49 -7.20 7.41 -3.11
CA MET A 49 -8.23 6.89 -2.23
C MET A 49 -7.70 5.62 -1.54
N LEU A 50 -7.77 5.61 -0.21
CA LEU A 50 -7.46 4.45 0.62
C LEU A 50 -8.71 4.10 1.42
N GLU A 51 -9.19 2.87 1.27
CA GLU A 51 -10.37 2.34 1.95
C GLU A 51 -10.05 0.98 2.57
N SER A 52 -10.86 0.56 3.53
CA SER A 52 -10.90 -0.81 4.01
C SER A 52 -12.30 -1.37 3.84
N ALA A 53 -12.41 -2.51 3.20
CA ALA A 53 -13.69 -3.15 2.92
C ALA A 53 -14.07 -4.27 3.92
N GLU A 54 -13.30 -4.47 4.99
CA GLU A 54 -13.62 -5.43 6.05
C GLU A 54 -14.74 -4.89 6.96
N ILE A 55 -15.94 -5.39 6.78
CA ILE A 55 -17.11 -4.99 7.60
C ILE A 55 -16.90 -5.45 9.05
N GLY A 56 -17.06 -4.51 10.00
CA GLY A 56 -17.09 -4.80 11.44
C GLY A 56 -15.72 -4.78 12.14
N GLN A 57 -14.66 -4.45 11.44
CA GLN A 57 -13.33 -4.27 12.05
C GLN A 57 -13.07 -2.79 12.38
N PRO A 58 -12.34 -2.47 13.47
CA PRO A 58 -12.05 -1.09 13.85
C PRO A 58 -11.32 -0.27 12.78
N TRP A 59 -10.50 -0.92 11.94
CA TRP A 59 -9.74 -0.27 10.86
C TRP A 59 -10.56 0.03 9.62
N SER A 60 -11.74 -0.59 9.43
CA SER A 60 -12.65 -0.31 8.32
C SER A 60 -13.52 0.93 8.51
N ARG A 61 -13.28 1.68 9.59
CA ARG A 61 -14.09 2.85 9.94
C ARG A 61 -13.88 4.02 8.99
N TYR A 62 -12.66 4.22 8.50
CA TYR A 62 -12.29 5.41 7.75
C TYR A 62 -11.93 5.10 6.31
N SER A 63 -12.37 5.96 5.37
CA SER A 63 -11.84 6.04 4.02
C SER A 63 -11.17 7.40 3.84
N PHE A 64 -9.96 7.39 3.29
CA PHE A 64 -9.14 8.60 3.12
C PHE A 64 -9.03 8.94 1.64
N LEU A 65 -9.29 10.20 1.29
CA LEU A 65 -9.12 10.73 -0.05
C LEU A 65 -8.28 12.00 0.00
N GLY A 66 -7.40 12.17 -0.99
CA GLY A 66 -6.60 13.37 -1.15
C GLY A 66 -6.49 13.78 -2.61
N TYR A 67 -6.22 15.06 -2.82
CA TYR A 67 -6.05 15.70 -4.12
C TYR A 67 -5.13 16.92 -4.00
N ASP A 68 -4.57 17.35 -5.11
CA ASP A 68 -3.73 18.55 -5.21
C ASP A 68 -2.63 18.54 -4.12
N PRO A 69 -1.68 17.58 -4.19
CA PRO A 69 -0.62 17.47 -3.20
C PRO A 69 0.32 18.66 -3.25
N THR A 70 0.87 19.02 -2.10
CA THR A 70 1.82 20.12 -1.97
C THR A 70 3.12 19.86 -2.74
N LEU A 71 3.53 18.60 -2.77
CA LEU A 71 4.70 18.12 -3.52
C LEU A 71 4.62 16.63 -3.81
N GLU A 72 5.40 16.19 -4.81
CA GLU A 72 5.67 14.79 -5.12
C GLU A 72 7.17 14.53 -4.98
N ILE A 73 7.51 13.37 -4.43
CA ILE A 73 8.88 12.86 -4.29
C ILE A 73 8.98 11.57 -5.10
N THR A 74 9.79 11.58 -6.14
CA THR A 74 10.12 10.37 -6.90
C THR A 74 11.59 10.05 -6.78
N CYS A 75 11.93 8.75 -6.72
CA CYS A 75 13.31 8.30 -6.72
C CYS A 75 13.46 7.10 -7.65
N LEU A 76 14.47 7.14 -8.51
CA LEU A 76 14.85 6.03 -9.38
C LEU A 76 16.38 5.90 -9.38
N ASN A 77 16.90 4.77 -8.91
CA ASN A 77 18.32 4.46 -8.88
C ASN A 77 19.18 5.59 -8.23
N GLY A 78 18.71 6.15 -7.10
CA GLY A 78 19.38 7.23 -6.38
C GLY A 78 19.17 8.64 -6.97
N HIS A 79 18.52 8.77 -8.13
CA HIS A 79 18.12 10.07 -8.68
C HIS A 79 16.78 10.48 -8.07
N LEU A 80 16.82 11.36 -7.07
CA LEU A 80 15.66 11.85 -6.36
C LEU A 80 15.18 13.16 -6.98
N THR A 81 13.89 13.25 -7.26
CA THR A 81 13.23 14.46 -7.75
C THR A 81 12.13 14.87 -6.77
N ILE A 82 12.12 16.14 -6.37
CA ILE A 82 11.05 16.75 -5.58
C ILE A 82 10.39 17.78 -6.48
N THR A 83 9.10 17.58 -6.76
CA THR A 83 8.29 18.49 -7.57
C THR A 83 7.28 19.16 -6.65
N LYS A 84 7.35 20.49 -6.48
CA LYS A 84 6.38 21.27 -5.71
C LYS A 84 5.37 21.92 -6.64
N GLY A 85 4.10 22.00 -6.19
CA GLY A 85 3.03 22.53 -7.00
C GLY A 85 2.78 21.69 -8.25
N VAL A 86 2.68 20.39 -8.09
CA VAL A 86 2.60 19.39 -9.18
C VAL A 86 1.46 19.60 -10.15
N ASP A 87 0.31 20.08 -9.68
CA ASP A 87 -0.87 20.41 -10.50
C ASP A 87 -0.84 21.88 -11.01
N GLY A 88 0.20 22.64 -10.71
CA GLY A 88 0.35 24.05 -11.11
C GLY A 88 0.95 24.22 -12.50
N GLU A 89 0.74 25.42 -13.10
CA GLU A 89 1.28 25.74 -14.44
C GLU A 89 2.83 25.78 -14.48
N GLN A 90 3.50 26.04 -13.35
CA GLN A 90 4.95 26.15 -13.24
C GLN A 90 5.47 25.43 -11.98
N PRO A 91 5.60 24.09 -12.00
CA PRO A 91 6.11 23.35 -10.87
C PRO A 91 7.60 23.67 -10.60
N GLU A 92 7.96 23.78 -9.33
CA GLU A 92 9.37 23.88 -8.91
C GLU A 92 9.96 22.47 -8.83
N ILE A 93 11.00 22.18 -9.63
CA ILE A 93 11.62 20.86 -9.68
C ILE A 93 13.02 20.94 -9.06
N ILE A 94 13.24 20.13 -8.03
CA ILE A 94 14.53 19.98 -7.35
C ILE A 94 15.03 18.56 -7.61
N LYS A 95 16.22 18.42 -8.17
CA LYS A 95 16.86 17.11 -8.43
C LYS A 95 18.10 16.95 -7.55
N LYS A 96 18.26 15.76 -6.99
CA LYS A 96 19.40 15.39 -6.14
C LYS A 96 19.85 13.97 -6.46
N GLU A 97 21.12 13.69 -6.25
CA GLU A 97 21.63 12.33 -6.15
C GLU A 97 21.71 11.96 -4.67
N VAL A 98 21.17 10.80 -4.32
CA VAL A 98 21.11 10.32 -2.94
C VAL A 98 21.57 8.86 -2.88
N THR A 99 22.25 8.51 -1.81
CA THR A 99 22.59 7.12 -1.50
C THR A 99 21.41 6.38 -0.88
N HIS A 100 20.53 7.12 -0.18
CA HIS A 100 19.33 6.60 0.43
C HIS A 100 18.22 7.68 0.44
N PRO A 101 17.08 7.48 -0.25
CA PRO A 101 16.03 8.50 -0.35
C PRO A 101 15.34 8.79 0.98
N GLY A 102 15.36 7.84 1.93
CA GLY A 102 14.74 7.98 3.25
C GLY A 102 15.21 9.19 4.03
N GLU A 103 16.44 9.64 3.86
CA GLU A 103 16.98 10.83 4.54
C GLU A 103 16.27 12.11 4.09
N GLU A 104 16.07 12.28 2.79
CA GLU A 104 15.36 13.44 2.23
C GLU A 104 13.88 13.41 2.57
N ILE A 105 13.25 12.23 2.52
CA ILE A 105 11.85 12.02 2.91
C ILE A 105 11.68 12.41 4.38
N ARG A 106 12.59 11.99 5.27
CA ARG A 106 12.59 12.33 6.71
C ARG A 106 12.70 13.85 6.93
N GLN A 107 13.59 14.52 6.18
CA GLN A 107 13.71 15.98 6.25
C GLN A 107 12.42 16.69 5.82
N ILE A 108 11.73 16.20 4.79
CA ILE A 108 10.44 16.75 4.33
C ILE A 108 9.38 16.56 5.41
N LEU A 109 9.20 15.34 5.93
CA LEU A 109 8.22 15.05 6.98
C LEU A 109 8.46 15.89 8.24
N SER A 110 9.72 16.15 8.60
CA SER A 110 10.06 16.96 9.78
C SER A 110 9.52 18.39 9.72
N ARG A 111 9.35 18.96 8.51
CA ARG A 111 8.79 20.31 8.30
C ARG A 111 7.28 20.38 8.50
N TYR A 112 6.63 19.21 8.58
CA TYR A 112 5.18 19.08 8.79
C TYR A 112 4.84 18.37 10.11
N LYS A 113 5.83 18.16 10.99
CA LYS A 113 5.65 17.46 12.26
C LYS A 113 4.41 17.95 13.01
N SER A 114 3.47 17.04 13.23
CA SER A 114 2.14 17.32 13.80
C SER A 114 1.90 16.54 15.08
N PRO A 115 1.10 17.08 16.03
CA PRO A 115 0.62 16.30 17.16
C PRO A 115 -0.46 15.32 16.72
N LYS A 116 -0.61 14.23 17.45
CA LYS A 116 -1.82 13.42 17.41
C LYS A 116 -2.88 14.04 18.31
N LEU A 117 -4.05 14.30 17.76
CA LEU A 117 -5.20 14.81 18.52
C LEU A 117 -6.22 13.68 18.74
N PRO A 118 -6.72 13.46 19.97
CA PRO A 118 -7.52 12.28 20.34
C PRO A 118 -8.79 12.07 19.50
N ASP A 119 -9.43 13.16 19.10
CA ASP A 119 -10.73 13.14 18.42
C ASP A 119 -10.64 13.14 16.89
N LEU A 120 -9.41 13.13 16.35
CA LEU A 120 -9.17 13.07 14.91
C LEU A 120 -8.88 11.63 14.43
N PRO A 121 -9.13 11.35 13.15
CA PRO A 121 -8.74 10.09 12.53
C PRO A 121 -7.24 9.79 12.65
N PRO A 122 -6.81 8.53 12.49
CA PRO A 122 -5.40 8.13 12.64
C PRO A 122 -4.47 8.76 11.59
N PHE A 123 -5.01 9.19 10.45
CA PHE A 123 -4.28 9.86 9.38
C PHE A 123 -4.89 11.24 9.13
N THR A 124 -4.11 12.30 9.33
CA THR A 124 -4.54 13.71 9.22
C THR A 124 -3.71 14.53 8.24
N GLY A 125 -2.87 13.88 7.47
CA GLY A 125 -1.96 14.43 6.48
C GLY A 125 -0.59 13.75 6.54
N GLY A 126 0.07 13.69 5.39
CA GLY A 126 1.34 12.99 5.27
C GLY A 126 1.71 12.68 3.83
N LEU A 127 2.65 11.77 3.68
CA LEU A 127 3.03 11.22 2.40
C LEU A 127 2.18 9.99 2.09
N VAL A 128 1.62 9.94 0.89
CA VAL A 128 0.86 8.79 0.36
C VAL A 128 1.47 8.35 -0.96
N GLY A 129 1.61 7.05 -1.15
CA GLY A 129 2.15 6.50 -2.38
C GLY A 129 2.72 5.10 -2.17
N TYR A 130 3.87 4.83 -2.78
CA TYR A 130 4.48 3.51 -2.70
C TYR A 130 6.01 3.57 -2.59
N PHE A 131 6.56 2.49 -2.01
CA PHE A 131 7.94 2.06 -2.16
C PHE A 131 7.92 0.77 -2.98
N SER A 132 8.70 0.70 -4.06
CA SER A 132 8.75 -0.51 -4.90
C SER A 132 9.45 -1.67 -4.18
N TYR A 133 9.33 -2.89 -4.72
CA TYR A 133 10.15 -4.03 -4.30
C TYR A 133 11.64 -3.70 -4.38
N ASP A 134 12.05 -3.01 -5.44
CA ASP A 134 13.45 -2.69 -5.74
C ASP A 134 14.06 -1.65 -4.78
N TYR A 135 13.23 -1.03 -3.91
CA TYR A 135 13.69 -0.12 -2.86
C TYR A 135 14.60 -0.80 -1.83
N ILE A 136 14.53 -2.13 -1.69
CA ILE A 136 15.41 -2.91 -0.79
C ILE A 136 16.90 -2.60 -1.01
N LYS A 137 17.32 -2.27 -2.24
CA LYS A 137 18.73 -1.94 -2.55
C LYS A 137 19.30 -0.78 -1.73
N TYR A 138 18.44 0.10 -1.20
CA TYR A 138 18.86 1.20 -0.32
C TYR A 138 19.09 0.74 1.12
N ALA A 139 18.30 -0.22 1.59
CA ALA A 139 18.44 -0.80 2.93
C ALA A 139 19.53 -1.88 3.00
N GLU A 140 19.73 -2.62 1.89
CA GLU A 140 20.67 -3.75 1.78
C GLU A 140 21.63 -3.53 0.59
N PRO A 141 22.67 -2.71 0.74
CA PRO A 141 23.57 -2.30 -0.36
C PRO A 141 24.40 -3.44 -0.97
N THR A 142 24.45 -4.58 -0.31
CA THR A 142 25.12 -5.80 -0.83
C THR A 142 24.28 -6.51 -1.89
N LEU A 143 23.00 -6.23 -1.96
CA LEU A 143 22.10 -6.79 -2.95
C LEU A 143 22.19 -5.97 -4.24
N HIS A 144 22.65 -6.62 -5.31
CA HIS A 144 22.79 -6.00 -6.62
C HIS A 144 21.58 -6.33 -7.48
N LEU A 145 20.69 -5.34 -7.67
CA LEU A 145 19.55 -5.43 -8.58
C LEU A 145 19.93 -4.72 -9.90
N SER A 146 20.14 -5.48 -10.95
CA SER A 146 20.75 -5.02 -12.22
C SER A 146 19.79 -5.05 -13.41
N HIS A 147 18.57 -5.61 -13.25
CA HIS A 147 17.64 -5.73 -14.37
C HIS A 147 17.25 -4.39 -14.97
N GLU A 148 17.16 -4.36 -16.29
CA GLU A 148 16.64 -3.22 -17.01
C GLU A 148 15.18 -2.99 -16.67
N ASP A 149 14.84 -1.74 -16.42
CA ASP A 149 13.47 -1.31 -16.17
C ASP A 149 12.90 -0.62 -17.41
N ASN A 150 12.28 -1.40 -18.29
CA ASN A 150 11.63 -0.87 -19.50
C ASN A 150 10.46 0.10 -19.19
N ALA A 151 9.96 0.09 -17.96
CA ALA A 151 8.88 0.98 -17.52
C ALA A 151 9.39 2.23 -16.80
N ASP A 152 10.69 2.33 -16.47
CA ASP A 152 11.29 3.35 -15.58
C ASP A 152 10.45 3.48 -14.29
N PHE A 153 10.17 2.34 -13.64
CA PHE A 153 9.33 2.33 -12.45
C PHE A 153 10.10 2.88 -11.26
N ASN A 154 9.57 3.94 -10.63
CA ASN A 154 10.24 4.59 -9.50
C ASN A 154 10.43 3.61 -8.33
N ASP A 155 11.59 3.69 -7.67
CA ASP A 155 11.87 2.95 -6.43
C ASP A 155 10.99 3.47 -5.28
N ALA A 156 10.71 4.77 -5.30
CA ALA A 156 9.72 5.41 -4.42
C ALA A 156 8.96 6.50 -5.19
N ASP A 157 7.67 6.61 -4.92
CA ASP A 157 6.80 7.66 -5.46
C ASP A 157 5.77 8.02 -4.39
N LEU A 158 5.95 9.19 -3.79
CA LEU A 158 5.24 9.66 -2.61
C LEU A 158 4.75 11.08 -2.82
N MET A 159 3.47 11.31 -2.65
CA MET A 159 2.84 12.62 -2.70
C MET A 159 2.49 13.13 -1.31
N LEU A 160 2.77 14.40 -1.02
CA LEU A 160 2.47 15.03 0.26
C LEU A 160 1.11 15.70 0.22
N PHE A 161 0.19 15.17 1.01
CA PHE A 161 -1.15 15.70 1.18
C PHE A 161 -1.32 16.33 2.56
N ASP A 162 -1.66 17.62 2.59
CA ASP A 162 -2.03 18.34 3.80
C ASP A 162 -3.54 18.66 3.85
N LYS A 163 -4.26 18.32 2.78
CA LYS A 163 -5.72 18.39 2.65
C LYS A 163 -6.28 16.99 2.47
N LEU A 164 -7.18 16.58 3.34
CA LEU A 164 -7.80 15.27 3.30
C LEU A 164 -9.33 15.36 3.42
N ILE A 165 -10.00 14.50 2.70
CA ILE A 165 -11.43 14.23 2.82
C ILE A 165 -11.56 12.83 3.41
N ILE A 166 -12.12 12.71 4.61
CA ILE A 166 -12.16 11.47 5.35
C ILE A 166 -13.61 11.09 5.61
N PHE A 167 -14.03 9.93 5.12
CA PHE A 167 -15.32 9.36 5.44
C PHE A 167 -15.23 8.58 6.74
N ASP A 168 -16.06 8.89 7.71
CA ASP A 168 -16.27 8.11 8.93
C ASP A 168 -17.56 7.29 8.74
N ALA A 169 -17.40 6.03 8.32
CA ALA A 169 -18.52 5.15 8.06
C ALA A 169 -19.34 4.82 9.33
N TYR A 170 -18.71 4.87 10.51
CA TYR A 170 -19.40 4.63 11.78
C TYR A 170 -20.29 5.80 12.20
N LYS A 171 -19.78 7.04 12.05
CA LYS A 171 -20.51 8.25 12.43
C LYS A 171 -21.30 8.88 11.27
N GLN A 172 -21.27 8.28 10.08
CA GLN A 172 -21.96 8.75 8.87
C GLN A 172 -21.67 10.23 8.55
N LYS A 173 -20.41 10.64 8.63
CA LYS A 173 -19.95 11.99 8.36
C LYS A 173 -18.68 12.02 7.51
N ILE A 174 -18.46 13.16 6.90
CA ILE A 174 -17.20 13.50 6.23
C ILE A 174 -16.45 14.47 7.13
N ILE A 175 -15.15 14.21 7.31
CA ILE A 175 -14.25 15.08 8.04
C ILE A 175 -13.30 15.70 7.01
N LEU A 176 -13.40 17.00 6.79
CA LEU A 176 -12.46 17.78 5.99
C LEU A 176 -11.30 18.17 6.89
N VAL A 177 -10.08 17.86 6.51
CA VAL A 177 -8.87 18.12 7.32
C VAL A 177 -7.89 18.95 6.53
N THR A 178 -7.29 19.95 7.19
CA THR A 178 -6.09 20.66 6.73
C THR A 178 -5.21 21.00 7.92
N GLY A 179 -4.15 21.79 7.74
CA GLY A 179 -3.22 22.14 8.81
C GLY A 179 -3.05 23.62 9.03
N VAL A 180 -2.76 23.97 10.28
CA VAL A 180 -2.35 25.31 10.71
C VAL A 180 -0.85 25.29 10.99
N ALA A 181 -0.07 26.08 10.25
CA ALA A 181 1.36 26.27 10.51
C ALA A 181 1.57 27.02 11.84
N THR A 182 2.63 26.65 12.56
CA THR A 182 2.86 27.15 13.94
C THR A 182 3.71 28.40 14.01
N ASP A 183 4.30 28.87 12.92
CA ASP A 183 5.11 30.09 12.81
C ASP A 183 4.24 31.37 12.85
N ASP A 184 3.04 31.37 12.22
CA ASP A 184 2.01 32.39 12.35
C ASP A 184 0.63 31.76 12.48
N ILE A 185 0.30 31.32 13.68
CA ILE A 185 -0.93 30.58 13.98
C ILE A 185 -2.18 31.39 13.58
N SER A 186 -2.21 32.70 13.84
CA SER A 186 -3.42 33.50 13.62
C SER A 186 -3.73 33.71 12.14
N SER A 187 -2.72 33.90 11.30
CA SER A 187 -2.87 34.02 9.86
C SER A 187 -3.17 32.64 9.25
N SER A 188 -2.41 31.62 9.64
CA SER A 188 -2.56 30.25 9.15
C SER A 188 -3.92 29.63 9.51
N TYR A 189 -4.48 29.99 10.69
CA TYR A 189 -5.82 29.55 11.09
C TYR A 189 -6.91 30.09 10.15
N ARG A 190 -6.82 31.37 9.78
CA ARG A 190 -7.77 32.00 8.82
C ARG A 190 -7.60 31.39 7.41
N GLN A 191 -6.36 31.09 7.02
CA GLN A 191 -6.10 30.41 5.76
C GLN A 191 -6.68 28.98 5.75
N ALA A 192 -6.51 28.25 6.85
CA ALA A 192 -7.08 26.90 7.00
C ALA A 192 -8.62 26.92 6.95
N GLU A 193 -9.27 27.94 7.53
CA GLU A 193 -10.72 28.13 7.44
C GLU A 193 -11.17 28.29 5.98
N LYS A 194 -10.48 29.12 5.20
CA LYS A 194 -10.74 29.28 3.77
C LYS A 194 -10.53 27.98 2.99
N VAL A 195 -9.45 27.25 3.27
CA VAL A 195 -9.19 25.93 2.63
C VAL A 195 -10.35 24.97 2.90
N LEU A 196 -10.86 24.90 4.13
CA LEU A 196 -12.00 24.06 4.47
C LEU A 196 -13.30 24.50 3.76
N ASP A 197 -13.51 25.81 3.59
CA ASP A 197 -14.63 26.35 2.79
C ASP A 197 -14.52 25.95 1.33
N ASP A 198 -13.33 26.07 0.74
CA ASP A 198 -13.06 25.67 -0.66
C ASP A 198 -13.26 24.17 -0.86
N MET A 199 -12.80 23.33 0.09
CA MET A 199 -13.02 21.87 0.05
C MET A 199 -14.52 21.53 0.13
N GLU A 200 -15.27 22.16 1.01
CA GLU A 200 -16.72 21.94 1.15
C GLU A 200 -17.46 22.37 -0.13
N ASN A 201 -17.09 23.51 -0.72
CA ASN A 201 -17.64 23.99 -1.99
C ASN A 201 -17.31 23.04 -3.15
N LEU A 202 -16.08 22.53 -3.20
CA LEU A 202 -15.68 21.52 -4.21
C LEU A 202 -16.57 20.28 -4.15
N LEU A 203 -16.86 19.76 -2.95
CA LEU A 203 -17.73 18.62 -2.79
C LEU A 203 -19.18 18.90 -3.23
N LYS A 204 -19.70 20.11 -2.93
CA LYS A 204 -21.09 20.48 -3.21
C LYS A 204 -21.35 20.84 -4.68
N SER A 205 -20.39 21.44 -5.35
CA SER A 205 -20.57 22.04 -6.68
C SER A 205 -19.47 21.73 -7.69
N GLY A 206 -18.46 20.93 -7.33
CA GLY A 206 -17.35 20.58 -8.20
C GLY A 206 -17.80 19.81 -9.44
N ALA A 207 -17.11 20.06 -10.56
CA ALA A 207 -17.27 19.24 -11.76
C ALA A 207 -16.84 17.80 -11.49
N ARG A 208 -17.45 16.86 -12.21
CA ARG A 208 -17.05 15.44 -12.16
C ARG A 208 -16.17 15.12 -13.37
N ALA A 209 -15.09 14.37 -13.14
CA ALA A 209 -14.27 13.88 -14.23
C ALA A 209 -15.12 13.03 -15.19
N ALA A 210 -15.00 13.30 -16.48
CA ALA A 210 -15.61 12.46 -17.51
C ALA A 210 -15.02 11.05 -17.40
N SER A 211 -15.86 10.04 -17.57
CA SER A 211 -15.39 8.66 -17.67
C SER A 211 -14.47 8.54 -18.89
N LYS A 212 -13.28 7.97 -18.67
CA LYS A 212 -12.37 7.54 -19.73
C LYS A 212 -12.27 6.01 -19.63
N PRO A 213 -13.20 5.26 -20.23
CA PRO A 213 -13.24 3.81 -20.09
C PRO A 213 -11.90 3.16 -20.45
N LEU A 214 -11.54 2.12 -19.72
CA LEU A 214 -10.39 1.29 -20.07
C LEU A 214 -10.64 0.61 -21.42
N GLN A 215 -9.63 0.59 -22.26
CA GLN A 215 -9.62 -0.11 -23.55
C GLN A 215 -8.29 -0.84 -23.68
N LEU A 216 -8.35 -2.15 -23.80
CA LEU A 216 -7.19 -2.96 -24.16
C LEU A 216 -6.95 -2.82 -25.67
N GLU A 217 -5.68 -2.69 -26.06
CA GLU A 217 -5.24 -2.68 -27.46
C GLU A 217 -4.75 -4.06 -27.91
N GLU A 218 -4.48 -4.94 -26.95
CA GLU A 218 -4.02 -6.32 -27.11
C GLU A 218 -4.41 -7.15 -25.89
N ASP A 219 -4.37 -8.47 -25.99
CA ASP A 219 -4.66 -9.36 -24.87
C ASP A 219 -3.55 -9.30 -23.83
N LEU A 220 -3.93 -9.48 -22.55
CA LEU A 220 -2.98 -9.63 -21.44
C LEU A 220 -2.14 -10.90 -21.64
N THR A 221 -0.84 -10.74 -21.81
CA THR A 221 0.11 -11.82 -22.10
C THR A 221 1.09 -11.99 -20.95
N PRO A 222 1.31 -13.23 -20.47
CA PRO A 222 2.34 -13.50 -19.44
C PRO A 222 3.75 -13.25 -20.01
N ALA A 223 4.64 -12.72 -19.17
CA ALA A 223 6.02 -12.47 -19.55
C ALA A 223 6.81 -13.77 -19.76
N HIS A 224 6.50 -14.78 -18.98
CA HIS A 224 7.10 -16.13 -19.08
C HIS A 224 6.05 -17.15 -19.49
N SER A 225 6.36 -17.94 -20.51
CA SER A 225 5.58 -19.10 -20.91
C SER A 225 5.59 -20.18 -19.82
N LEU A 226 4.74 -21.20 -19.95
CA LEU A 226 4.76 -22.35 -19.04
C LEU A 226 6.14 -23.02 -18.99
N GLU A 227 6.81 -23.17 -20.15
CA GLU A 227 8.12 -23.80 -20.24
C GLU A 227 9.19 -22.97 -19.52
N GLU A 228 9.26 -21.67 -19.76
CA GLU A 228 10.19 -20.73 -19.11
C GLU A 228 9.97 -20.70 -17.61
N TYR A 229 8.73 -20.51 -17.17
CA TYR A 229 8.40 -20.49 -15.74
C TYR A 229 8.70 -21.82 -15.05
N SER A 230 8.47 -22.94 -15.73
CA SER A 230 8.81 -24.27 -15.20
C SER A 230 10.31 -24.43 -14.99
N ALA A 231 11.13 -23.90 -15.91
CA ALA A 231 12.58 -23.89 -15.73
C ALA A 231 13.01 -23.06 -14.50
N MET A 232 12.42 -21.87 -14.30
CA MET A 232 12.66 -21.04 -13.11
C MET A 232 12.32 -21.81 -11.81
N VAL A 233 11.18 -22.53 -11.79
CA VAL A 233 10.77 -23.35 -10.65
C VAL A 233 11.78 -24.46 -10.35
N GLU A 234 12.27 -25.17 -11.36
CA GLU A 234 13.25 -26.23 -11.16
C GLU A 234 14.61 -25.68 -10.69
N ASN A 235 15.05 -24.52 -11.18
CA ASN A 235 16.24 -23.83 -10.68
C ASN A 235 16.07 -23.43 -9.21
N ALA A 236 14.93 -22.87 -8.84
CA ALA A 236 14.62 -22.53 -7.44
C ALA A 236 14.62 -23.77 -6.53
N LYS A 237 14.08 -24.89 -6.98
CA LYS A 237 14.13 -26.17 -6.25
C LYS A 237 15.56 -26.69 -6.09
N HIS A 238 16.44 -26.45 -7.07
CA HIS A 238 17.86 -26.78 -6.93
C HIS A 238 18.51 -25.99 -5.79
N HIS A 239 18.25 -24.68 -5.68
CA HIS A 239 18.73 -23.87 -4.55
C HIS A 239 18.18 -24.34 -3.20
N ILE A 240 16.94 -24.81 -3.15
CA ILE A 240 16.37 -25.42 -1.94
C ILE A 240 17.09 -26.73 -1.60
N TYR A 241 17.38 -27.57 -2.59
CA TYR A 241 18.09 -28.83 -2.40
C TYR A 241 19.53 -28.62 -1.91
N GLU A 242 20.23 -27.59 -2.43
CA GLU A 242 21.58 -27.23 -1.99
C GLU A 242 21.61 -26.58 -0.61
N GLY A 243 20.44 -26.19 -0.07
CA GLY A 243 20.32 -25.59 1.26
C GLY A 243 20.52 -24.09 1.29
N ASP A 244 20.48 -23.41 0.15
CA ASP A 244 20.59 -21.94 0.04
C ASP A 244 19.38 -21.24 0.67
N ILE A 245 18.20 -21.79 0.43
CA ILE A 245 16.91 -21.25 0.86
C ILE A 245 15.93 -22.35 1.27
N PHE A 246 14.89 -21.99 2.02
CA PHE A 246 13.75 -22.87 2.32
C PHE A 246 12.60 -22.66 1.35
N GLN A 247 12.42 -21.41 0.91
CA GLN A 247 11.35 -20.96 0.03
C GLN A 247 11.79 -19.72 -0.75
N VAL A 248 11.31 -19.61 -1.99
CA VAL A 248 11.38 -18.36 -2.79
C VAL A 248 10.05 -18.14 -3.51
N VAL A 249 9.66 -16.89 -3.69
CA VAL A 249 8.46 -16.53 -4.46
C VAL A 249 8.88 -16.07 -5.85
N LEU A 250 8.52 -16.83 -6.87
CA LEU A 250 8.73 -16.45 -8.27
C LEU A 250 7.46 -15.88 -8.87
N SER A 251 7.59 -14.81 -9.65
CA SER A 251 6.44 -14.10 -10.21
C SER A 251 6.41 -14.12 -11.74
N ASN A 252 5.20 -13.87 -12.28
CA ASN A 252 4.98 -13.80 -13.72
C ASN A 252 4.03 -12.61 -14.01
N PRO A 253 4.53 -11.49 -14.53
CA PRO A 253 3.68 -10.36 -14.90
C PRO A 253 2.90 -10.63 -16.19
N LEU A 254 1.64 -10.21 -16.19
CA LEU A 254 0.75 -10.14 -17.35
C LEU A 254 0.72 -8.69 -17.85
N THR A 255 1.03 -8.46 -19.10
CA THR A 255 1.09 -7.11 -19.66
C THR A 255 0.25 -6.97 -20.93
N ALA A 256 -0.29 -5.76 -21.15
CA ALA A 256 -0.99 -5.37 -22.36
C ALA A 256 -0.84 -3.87 -22.63
N ARG A 257 -0.93 -3.45 -23.89
CA ARG A 257 -1.15 -2.03 -24.21
C ARG A 257 -2.59 -1.64 -23.88
N ALA A 258 -2.75 -0.51 -23.21
CA ALA A 258 -4.08 -0.06 -22.78
C ALA A 258 -4.20 1.47 -22.73
N ARG A 259 -5.39 1.98 -23.07
CA ARG A 259 -5.80 3.39 -22.92
C ARG A 259 -6.92 3.51 -21.91
N GLY A 260 -7.25 4.74 -21.52
CA GLY A 260 -8.31 5.02 -20.55
C GLY A 260 -7.82 4.89 -19.12
N SER A 261 -8.73 4.75 -18.17
CA SER A 261 -8.48 4.82 -16.73
C SER A 261 -8.76 3.49 -16.05
N LEU A 262 -7.98 3.19 -15.00
CA LEU A 262 -8.19 2.05 -14.10
C LEU A 262 -9.28 2.31 -13.05
N PHE A 263 -9.94 3.47 -13.05
CA PHE A 263 -10.91 3.80 -12.02
C PHE A 263 -12.10 2.83 -11.99
N ASP A 264 -12.58 2.39 -13.15
CA ASP A 264 -13.66 1.40 -13.23
C ASP A 264 -13.17 0.00 -12.81
N VAL A 265 -11.90 -0.34 -13.04
CA VAL A 265 -11.27 -1.56 -12.48
C VAL A 265 -11.29 -1.50 -10.94
N TYR A 266 -10.92 -0.36 -10.35
CA TYR A 266 -11.00 -0.16 -8.90
C TYR A 266 -12.43 -0.36 -8.36
N ARG A 267 -13.44 0.22 -9.04
CA ARG A 267 -14.86 0.08 -8.66
C ARG A 267 -15.31 -1.39 -8.64
N LEU A 268 -14.86 -2.18 -9.61
CA LEU A 268 -15.17 -3.62 -9.69
C LEU A 268 -14.43 -4.41 -8.61
N LEU A 269 -13.12 -4.17 -8.41
CA LEU A 269 -12.37 -4.82 -7.33
C LEU A 269 -13.01 -4.57 -5.96
N ARG A 270 -13.50 -3.36 -5.73
CA ARG A 270 -14.18 -2.98 -4.49
C ARG A 270 -15.47 -3.79 -4.25
N MET A 271 -16.17 -4.18 -5.30
CA MET A 271 -17.40 -4.96 -5.23
C MET A 271 -17.13 -6.47 -5.15
N GLU A 272 -16.25 -6.97 -6.00
CA GLU A 272 -16.07 -8.40 -6.20
C GLU A 272 -14.96 -9.02 -5.37
N ASN A 273 -13.97 -8.21 -4.98
CA ASN A 273 -12.82 -8.68 -4.23
C ASN A 273 -12.46 -7.72 -3.07
N PRO A 274 -13.43 -7.42 -2.16
CA PRO A 274 -13.18 -6.52 -1.03
C PRO A 274 -12.05 -7.06 -0.16
N SER A 275 -11.17 -6.16 0.29
CA SER A 275 -9.97 -6.48 1.07
C SER A 275 -9.70 -5.42 2.14
N PRO A 276 -8.88 -5.72 3.17
CA PRO A 276 -8.49 -4.75 4.19
C PRO A 276 -7.89 -3.47 3.64
N TYR A 277 -7.15 -3.57 2.52
CA TYR A 277 -6.53 -2.43 1.85
C TYR A 277 -7.02 -2.32 0.42
N MET A 278 -7.97 -1.43 0.21
CA MET A 278 -8.43 -1.00 -1.10
C MET A 278 -7.75 0.32 -1.43
N PHE A 279 -7.10 0.41 -2.59
CA PHE A 279 -6.39 1.63 -2.97
C PHE A 279 -6.55 1.98 -4.44
N TYR A 280 -6.69 3.26 -4.68
CA TYR A 280 -6.61 3.88 -5.99
C TYR A 280 -5.66 5.07 -5.89
N PHE A 281 -4.76 5.18 -6.84
CA PHE A 281 -3.72 6.21 -6.87
C PHE A 281 -3.51 6.65 -8.32
N THR A 282 -3.42 7.95 -8.56
CA THR A 282 -3.16 8.50 -9.90
C THR A 282 -2.21 9.69 -9.80
N SER A 283 -1.24 9.71 -10.69
CA SER A 283 -0.33 10.82 -10.97
C SER A 283 -0.18 11.00 -12.48
N ASP A 284 0.65 11.94 -12.91
CA ASP A 284 0.99 12.11 -14.33
C ASP A 284 1.73 10.91 -14.91
N GLN A 285 2.41 10.12 -14.06
CA GLN A 285 3.26 9.03 -14.51
C GLN A 285 2.61 7.64 -14.41
N VAL A 286 1.77 7.42 -13.40
CA VAL A 286 1.24 6.10 -13.08
C VAL A 286 -0.18 6.18 -12.56
N GLU A 287 -0.98 5.18 -12.90
CA GLU A 287 -2.30 4.94 -12.32
C GLU A 287 -2.31 3.53 -11.75
N ILE A 288 -2.77 3.38 -10.50
CA ILE A 288 -2.74 2.12 -9.75
C ILE A 288 -4.12 1.87 -9.15
N ALA A 289 -4.61 0.64 -9.28
CA ALA A 289 -5.86 0.17 -8.67
C ALA A 289 -5.63 -1.19 -8.04
N GLY A 290 -6.00 -1.37 -6.76
CA GLY A 290 -5.71 -2.63 -6.09
C GLY A 290 -6.56 -2.90 -4.87
N SER A 291 -6.44 -4.16 -4.42
CA SER A 291 -7.21 -4.79 -3.35
C SER A 291 -6.32 -5.76 -2.60
N SER A 292 -5.40 -5.23 -1.78
CA SER A 292 -4.44 -6.05 -1.03
C SER A 292 -5.05 -6.63 0.25
N PRO A 293 -4.92 -7.94 0.48
CA PRO A 293 -5.38 -8.56 1.71
C PRO A 293 -4.37 -8.47 2.86
N GLU A 294 -3.13 -7.99 2.61
CA GLU A 294 -2.02 -8.22 3.53
C GLU A 294 -1.33 -6.93 3.94
N THR A 295 -1.23 -6.70 5.25
CA THR A 295 -0.44 -5.62 5.84
C THR A 295 1.05 -5.91 5.66
N LEU A 296 1.82 -4.95 5.16
CA LEU A 296 3.27 -5.02 5.20
C LEU A 296 3.79 -4.63 6.58
N GLY A 297 3.45 -3.46 7.05
CA GLY A 297 3.82 -2.96 8.35
C GLY A 297 2.96 -1.78 8.79
N LYS A 298 2.62 -1.76 10.07
CA LYS A 298 1.86 -0.70 10.71
C LYS A 298 2.61 -0.17 11.93
N LEU A 299 2.76 1.15 12.01
CA LEU A 299 3.30 1.85 13.17
C LEU A 299 2.24 2.79 13.70
N GLU A 300 1.74 2.54 14.88
CA GLU A 300 0.75 3.40 15.53
C GLU A 300 1.11 3.67 16.98
N ASN A 301 1.30 4.93 17.33
CA ASN A 301 1.67 5.38 18.69
C ASN A 301 2.95 4.71 19.25
N GLY A 302 3.92 4.46 18.38
CA GLY A 302 5.17 3.81 18.75
C GLY A 302 5.09 2.29 18.85
N ILE A 303 3.96 1.68 18.54
CA ILE A 303 3.76 0.24 18.49
C ILE A 303 3.77 -0.22 17.02
N LEU A 304 4.60 -1.19 16.74
CA LEU A 304 4.75 -1.84 15.43
C LEU A 304 3.90 -3.10 15.39
N HIS A 305 3.27 -3.34 14.24
CA HIS A 305 2.56 -4.58 13.96
C HIS A 305 2.87 -5.10 12.58
N THR A 306 2.95 -6.43 12.46
CA THR A 306 2.77 -7.16 11.20
C THR A 306 1.83 -8.34 11.44
N TYR A 307 1.14 -8.78 10.38
CA TYR A 307 0.06 -9.75 10.48
C TYR A 307 0.32 -10.90 9.51
N PRO A 308 1.25 -11.83 9.82
CA PRO A 308 1.50 -13.00 8.99
C PRO A 308 0.22 -13.80 8.75
N LEU A 309 -0.05 -14.09 7.46
CA LEU A 309 -1.18 -14.89 7.00
C LEU A 309 -0.66 -16.06 6.18
N ALA A 310 -1.09 -17.27 6.47
CA ALA A 310 -0.80 -18.46 5.68
C ALA A 310 -1.93 -19.48 5.78
N GLY A 311 -1.88 -20.50 4.94
CA GLY A 311 -2.90 -21.52 4.90
C GLY A 311 -4.25 -20.97 4.43
N THR A 312 -4.86 -21.64 3.48
CA THR A 312 -6.15 -21.19 2.92
C THR A 312 -7.11 -22.36 2.81
N ARG A 313 -8.34 -22.17 3.28
CA ARG A 313 -9.46 -23.08 3.01
C ARG A 313 -10.68 -22.28 2.55
N PRO A 314 -11.50 -22.83 1.67
CA PRO A 314 -12.78 -22.22 1.33
C PRO A 314 -13.69 -22.22 2.56
N ARG A 315 -14.68 -21.30 2.57
CA ARG A 315 -15.74 -21.33 3.59
C ARG A 315 -16.66 -22.54 3.38
N GLY A 316 -17.05 -23.16 4.47
CA GLY A 316 -18.06 -24.20 4.46
C GLY A 316 -19.46 -23.65 4.11
N ARG A 317 -20.35 -24.51 3.62
CA ARG A 317 -21.75 -24.15 3.35
C ARG A 317 -22.59 -24.10 4.64
N THR A 318 -22.07 -24.72 5.70
CA THR A 318 -22.69 -24.77 7.02
C THR A 318 -21.62 -24.48 8.08
N GLU A 319 -22.07 -24.08 9.28
CA GLU A 319 -21.16 -23.85 10.42
C GLU A 319 -20.37 -25.12 10.79
N ALA A 320 -20.99 -26.30 10.67
CA ALA A 320 -20.32 -27.57 10.95
C ALA A 320 -19.20 -27.87 9.93
N GLU A 321 -19.42 -27.55 8.64
CA GLU A 321 -18.38 -27.65 7.59
C GLU A 321 -17.24 -26.63 7.83
N ASP A 322 -17.56 -25.39 8.19
CA ASP A 322 -16.57 -24.38 8.55
C ASP A 322 -15.67 -24.86 9.70
N GLN A 323 -16.25 -25.38 10.78
CA GLN A 323 -15.51 -25.92 11.92
C GLN A 323 -14.66 -27.15 11.55
N ALA A 324 -15.13 -27.99 10.64
CA ALA A 324 -14.35 -29.14 10.16
C ALA A 324 -13.15 -28.69 9.34
N LEU A 325 -13.32 -27.71 8.43
CA LEU A 325 -12.24 -27.13 7.64
C LEU A 325 -11.21 -26.37 8.50
N GLU A 326 -11.66 -25.63 9.51
CA GLU A 326 -10.80 -25.00 10.49
C GLU A 326 -9.92 -26.00 11.24
N LYS A 327 -10.53 -27.09 11.74
CA LYS A 327 -9.82 -28.15 12.44
C LYS A 327 -8.81 -28.84 11.54
N GLU A 328 -9.17 -29.11 10.29
CA GLU A 328 -8.26 -29.69 9.30
C GLU A 328 -7.10 -28.76 9.03
N LEU A 329 -7.35 -27.47 8.79
CA LEU A 329 -6.32 -26.46 8.56
C LEU A 329 -5.34 -26.35 9.72
N LEU A 330 -5.83 -26.30 10.96
CA LEU A 330 -5.00 -26.24 12.17
C LEU A 330 -4.30 -27.55 12.53
N SER A 331 -4.62 -28.65 11.85
CA SER A 331 -3.92 -29.95 12.00
C SER A 331 -3.01 -30.30 10.83
N ASN A 332 -2.88 -29.41 9.83
CA ASN A 332 -2.05 -29.65 8.66
C ASN A 332 -0.60 -29.17 8.95
N ASP A 333 0.30 -30.14 9.13
CA ASP A 333 1.70 -29.88 9.49
C ASP A 333 2.42 -28.97 8.48
N LYS A 334 2.12 -29.08 7.18
CA LYS A 334 2.72 -28.24 6.15
C LYS A 334 2.29 -26.77 6.31
N GLU A 335 0.98 -26.52 6.43
CA GLU A 335 0.43 -25.18 6.61
C GLU A 335 0.93 -24.51 7.90
N LEU A 336 1.04 -25.31 8.98
CA LEU A 336 1.59 -24.83 10.26
C LEU A 336 3.09 -24.52 10.16
N ALA A 337 3.87 -25.33 9.46
CA ALA A 337 5.31 -25.07 9.26
C ALA A 337 5.54 -23.79 8.43
N GLU A 338 4.78 -23.61 7.34
CA GLU A 338 4.83 -22.39 6.54
C GLU A 338 4.42 -21.16 7.36
N HIS A 339 3.32 -21.23 8.10
CA HIS A 339 2.87 -20.14 8.95
C HIS A 339 3.90 -19.76 10.02
N ASN A 340 4.51 -20.76 10.68
CA ASN A 340 5.56 -20.51 11.67
C ASN A 340 6.78 -19.82 11.08
N MET A 341 7.18 -20.20 9.88
CA MET A 341 8.27 -19.54 9.14
C MET A 341 7.94 -18.06 8.90
N LEU A 342 6.70 -17.73 8.49
CA LEU A 342 6.29 -16.34 8.27
C LEU A 342 6.21 -15.53 9.58
N VAL A 343 5.77 -16.16 10.68
CA VAL A 343 5.78 -15.53 12.02
C VAL A 343 7.21 -15.21 12.44
N ASP A 344 8.14 -16.15 12.28
CA ASP A 344 9.55 -15.93 12.62
C ASP A 344 10.20 -14.86 11.76
N LEU A 345 9.86 -14.80 10.46
CA LEU A 345 10.32 -13.76 9.56
C LEU A 345 9.80 -12.37 9.99
N GLY A 346 8.50 -12.27 10.33
CA GLY A 346 7.93 -11.03 10.87
C GLY A 346 8.57 -10.60 12.19
N ARG A 347 8.88 -11.55 13.09
CA ARG A 347 9.62 -11.28 14.33
C ARG A 347 11.03 -10.76 14.05
N ASN A 348 11.72 -11.34 13.08
CA ASN A 348 13.06 -10.93 12.68
C ASN A 348 13.03 -9.52 12.06
N ASP A 349 12.09 -9.23 11.17
CA ASP A 349 11.95 -7.93 10.52
C ASP A 349 11.65 -6.83 11.56
N LEU A 350 10.65 -7.02 12.42
CA LEU A 350 10.36 -6.06 13.49
C LEU A 350 11.50 -5.96 14.51
N GLY A 351 12.26 -7.03 14.70
CA GLY A 351 13.41 -7.07 15.62
C GLY A 351 14.51 -6.05 15.27
N LYS A 352 14.68 -5.75 13.97
CA LYS A 352 15.68 -4.79 13.47
C LYS A 352 15.42 -3.35 13.95
N VAL A 353 14.16 -3.00 14.23
CA VAL A 353 13.73 -1.64 14.55
C VAL A 353 13.01 -1.49 15.88
N SER A 354 12.83 -2.59 16.61
CA SER A 354 12.16 -2.60 17.91
C SER A 354 13.15 -2.50 19.07
N ARG A 355 12.66 -2.06 20.22
CA ARG A 355 13.39 -2.17 21.49
C ARG A 355 13.72 -3.63 21.77
N ILE A 356 14.92 -3.90 22.23
CA ILE A 356 15.35 -5.25 22.59
C ILE A 356 14.36 -5.84 23.61
N GLY A 357 13.89 -7.06 23.34
CA GLY A 357 12.95 -7.78 24.20
C GLY A 357 11.48 -7.33 24.10
N SER A 358 11.14 -6.37 23.22
CA SER A 358 9.75 -5.93 23.06
C SER A 358 8.97 -6.70 21.97
N VAL A 359 9.66 -7.44 21.10
CA VAL A 359 8.99 -8.21 20.04
C VAL A 359 8.32 -9.44 20.64
N LYS A 360 7.01 -9.57 20.41
CA LYS A 360 6.19 -10.69 20.90
C LYS A 360 5.16 -11.09 19.86
N VAL A 361 4.71 -12.33 19.93
CA VAL A 361 3.54 -12.80 19.20
C VAL A 361 2.31 -12.57 20.09
N GLU A 362 1.50 -11.56 19.77
CA GLU A 362 0.32 -11.19 20.56
C GLU A 362 -0.82 -12.19 20.35
N LYS A 363 -1.06 -12.55 19.08
CA LYS A 363 -2.03 -13.57 18.68
C LYS A 363 -1.31 -14.60 17.80
N TYR A 364 -1.59 -15.87 18.07
CA TYR A 364 -0.90 -16.97 17.41
C TYR A 364 -1.87 -18.03 16.90
N LEU A 365 -1.77 -18.38 15.62
CA LEU A 365 -2.58 -19.41 14.94
C LEU A 365 -4.11 -19.18 15.04
N ASN A 366 -4.54 -17.92 14.94
CA ASN A 366 -5.97 -17.61 14.93
C ASN A 366 -6.57 -17.85 13.55
N ILE A 367 -7.77 -18.41 13.49
CA ILE A 367 -8.49 -18.50 12.22
C ILE A 367 -9.20 -17.18 11.94
N LEU A 368 -8.84 -16.60 10.81
CA LEU A 368 -9.47 -15.41 10.26
C LEU A 368 -10.43 -15.83 9.15
N ARG A 369 -11.73 -15.57 9.36
CA ARG A 369 -12.80 -15.92 8.41
C ARG A 369 -13.17 -14.71 7.58
N PHE A 370 -12.94 -14.83 6.28
CA PHE A 370 -13.36 -13.86 5.27
C PHE A 370 -14.64 -14.34 4.56
N SER A 371 -15.14 -13.59 3.60
CA SER A 371 -16.39 -13.91 2.90
C SER A 371 -16.35 -15.27 2.17
N HIS A 372 -15.24 -15.62 1.57
CA HIS A 372 -15.08 -16.80 0.71
C HIS A 372 -14.02 -17.80 1.18
N VAL A 373 -13.12 -17.38 2.04
CA VAL A 373 -11.98 -18.17 2.52
C VAL A 373 -11.75 -17.97 4.01
N MET A 374 -11.01 -18.88 4.63
CA MET A 374 -10.40 -18.72 5.94
C MET A 374 -8.90 -18.91 5.86
N HIS A 375 -8.16 -18.21 6.72
CA HIS A 375 -6.71 -18.29 6.81
C HIS A 375 -6.26 -18.48 8.27
N ILE A 376 -5.08 -19.03 8.45
CA ILE A 376 -4.34 -18.95 9.73
C ILE A 376 -3.68 -17.57 9.77
N GLY A 377 -3.95 -16.81 10.83
CA GLY A 377 -3.34 -15.51 11.06
C GLY A 377 -2.68 -15.41 12.42
N SER A 378 -1.58 -14.65 12.48
CA SER A 378 -0.92 -14.28 13.73
C SER A 378 -0.68 -12.77 13.75
N THR A 379 -0.46 -12.22 14.94
CA THR A 379 -0.08 -10.82 15.14
C THR A 379 1.28 -10.77 15.82
N VAL A 380 2.24 -10.16 15.16
CA VAL A 380 3.55 -9.87 15.75
C VAL A 380 3.59 -8.38 16.10
N GLU A 381 3.91 -8.08 17.35
CA GLU A 381 3.97 -6.72 17.88
C GLU A 381 5.40 -6.40 18.36
N GLY A 382 5.81 -5.14 18.21
CA GLY A 382 7.04 -4.62 18.78
C GLY A 382 6.89 -3.16 19.19
N THR A 383 7.71 -2.69 20.13
CA THR A 383 7.78 -1.25 20.44
C THR A 383 8.97 -0.66 19.70
N ILE A 384 8.73 0.39 18.90
CA ILE A 384 9.80 1.03 18.14
C ILE A 384 10.96 1.49 19.03
N ALA A 385 12.18 1.30 18.59
CA ALA A 385 13.37 1.70 19.33
C ALA A 385 13.55 3.24 19.32
N PRO A 386 14.14 3.84 20.35
CA PRO A 386 14.46 5.26 20.35
C PRO A 386 15.32 5.65 19.15
N GLY A 387 14.96 6.74 18.49
CA GLY A 387 15.66 7.25 17.32
C GLY A 387 15.32 6.56 15.99
N LYS A 388 14.41 5.56 16.02
CA LYS A 388 13.85 4.92 14.84
C LYS A 388 12.50 5.55 14.48
N ASP A 389 12.15 5.52 13.18
CA ASP A 389 10.91 6.08 12.66
C ASP A 389 10.26 5.17 11.59
N ALA A 390 9.20 5.66 10.95
CA ALA A 390 8.47 4.93 9.93
C ALA A 390 9.33 4.51 8.72
N LEU A 391 10.34 5.30 8.36
CA LEU A 391 11.24 4.96 7.24
C LEU A 391 12.19 3.83 7.61
N ASP A 392 12.70 3.80 8.85
CA ASP A 392 13.47 2.65 9.36
C ASP A 392 12.61 1.37 9.36
N VAL A 393 11.29 1.51 9.59
CA VAL A 393 10.37 0.35 9.51
C VAL A 393 10.26 -0.14 8.07
N ILE A 394 10.06 0.75 7.09
CA ILE A 394 10.05 0.38 5.66
C ILE A 394 11.34 -0.36 5.29
N ASP A 395 12.51 0.17 5.68
CA ASP A 395 13.81 -0.44 5.42
C ASP A 395 13.93 -1.86 6.03
N ALA A 396 13.32 -2.09 7.18
CA ALA A 396 13.39 -3.36 7.88
C ALA A 396 12.44 -4.45 7.32
N VAL A 397 11.22 -4.04 6.90
CA VAL A 397 10.16 -4.99 6.52
C VAL A 397 10.11 -5.27 5.03
N LEU A 398 10.54 -4.33 4.18
CA LEU A 398 10.47 -4.45 2.73
C LEU A 398 11.65 -5.29 2.17
N PRO A 399 11.39 -6.18 1.17
CA PRO A 399 10.09 -6.69 0.79
C PRO A 399 9.53 -7.68 1.82
N ALA A 400 8.22 -7.90 1.76
CA ALA A 400 7.57 -8.90 2.59
C ALA A 400 8.14 -10.30 2.34
N GLY A 401 8.24 -11.12 3.39
CA GLY A 401 8.70 -12.49 3.26
C GLY A 401 7.80 -13.36 2.39
N THR A 402 6.50 -13.10 2.42
CA THR A 402 5.49 -13.73 1.57
C THR A 402 5.65 -13.43 0.09
N LEU A 403 6.49 -12.44 -0.27
CA LEU A 403 6.79 -12.03 -1.65
C LEU A 403 8.27 -12.20 -2.03
N SER A 404 9.14 -12.58 -1.08
CA SER A 404 10.56 -12.83 -1.30
C SER A 404 10.92 -14.30 -1.02
N GLY A 405 11.07 -14.64 0.22
CA GLY A 405 11.38 -16.00 0.66
C GLY A 405 12.22 -16.02 1.94
N ALA A 406 12.79 -17.17 2.25
CA ALA A 406 13.56 -17.39 3.46
C ALA A 406 14.80 -18.27 3.20
N PRO A 407 16.01 -17.81 3.58
CA PRO A 407 16.39 -16.49 4.11
C PRO A 407 16.18 -15.35 3.09
N LYS A 408 15.70 -14.17 3.57
CA LYS A 408 15.22 -13.06 2.72
C LYS A 408 16.22 -12.61 1.65
N LEU A 409 17.45 -12.28 2.03
CA LEU A 409 18.44 -11.74 1.08
C LEU A 409 18.82 -12.74 0.01
N ARG A 410 19.08 -14.01 0.36
CA ARG A 410 19.39 -15.03 -0.62
C ARG A 410 18.21 -15.29 -1.57
N ALA A 411 16.99 -15.28 -1.05
CA ALA A 411 15.80 -15.36 -1.89
C ALA A 411 15.70 -14.17 -2.87
N CYS A 412 16.03 -12.95 -2.44
CA CYS A 412 16.06 -11.79 -3.34
C CYS A 412 17.14 -11.90 -4.43
N GLU A 413 18.32 -12.45 -4.11
CA GLU A 413 19.36 -12.74 -5.12
C GLU A 413 18.86 -13.75 -6.16
N ILE A 414 18.22 -14.84 -5.73
CA ILE A 414 17.66 -15.85 -6.64
C ILE A 414 16.53 -15.26 -7.50
N ILE A 415 15.69 -14.42 -6.93
CA ILE A 415 14.66 -13.69 -7.68
C ILE A 415 15.29 -12.83 -8.77
N GLU A 416 16.38 -12.13 -8.46
CA GLU A 416 17.12 -11.34 -9.46
C GLU A 416 17.77 -12.22 -10.54
N GLU A 417 18.24 -13.40 -10.18
CA GLU A 417 18.82 -14.35 -11.14
C GLU A 417 17.78 -14.96 -12.09
N GLU A 418 16.58 -15.25 -11.58
CA GLU A 418 15.54 -15.99 -12.31
C GLU A 418 14.54 -15.08 -13.05
N GLU A 419 14.16 -13.94 -12.47
CA GLU A 419 13.22 -13.01 -13.09
C GLU A 419 13.98 -12.04 -14.01
N SER A 420 13.57 -11.95 -15.26
CA SER A 420 14.24 -11.11 -16.28
C SER A 420 13.91 -9.61 -16.20
N ARG A 421 13.12 -9.19 -15.21
CA ARG A 421 12.57 -7.83 -15.10
C ARG A 421 12.47 -7.37 -13.66
N LYS A 422 12.55 -6.07 -13.45
CA LYS A 422 12.22 -5.47 -12.16
C LYS A 422 10.75 -5.70 -11.79
N ARG A 423 10.52 -5.93 -10.50
CA ARG A 423 9.17 -6.12 -9.96
C ARG A 423 8.38 -4.83 -9.80
N GLY A 424 9.06 -3.70 -9.67
CA GLY A 424 8.41 -2.42 -9.45
C GLY A 424 7.51 -2.45 -8.21
N ILE A 425 6.22 -2.11 -8.36
CA ILE A 425 5.28 -2.05 -7.24
C ILE A 425 4.88 -3.43 -6.70
N TYR A 426 5.01 -4.50 -7.48
CA TYR A 426 4.67 -5.85 -7.01
C TYR A 426 5.61 -6.30 -5.90
N GLY A 427 5.03 -6.63 -4.74
CA GLY A 427 5.79 -6.93 -3.52
C GLY A 427 6.37 -5.72 -2.80
N GLY A 428 6.09 -4.51 -3.28
CA GLY A 428 6.43 -3.25 -2.61
C GLY A 428 5.47 -2.89 -1.49
N ALA A 429 5.62 -1.69 -0.93
CA ALA A 429 4.77 -1.10 0.11
C ALA A 429 3.87 -0.02 -0.48
N ILE A 430 2.56 -0.06 -0.17
CA ILE A 430 1.59 0.96 -0.58
C ILE A 430 0.86 1.45 0.67
N GLY A 431 0.76 2.77 0.86
CA GLY A 431 0.05 3.33 2.01
C GLY A 431 0.45 4.76 2.34
N TYR A 432 0.53 5.08 3.62
CA TYR A 432 0.84 6.42 4.07
C TYR A 432 1.86 6.48 5.21
N LEU A 433 2.59 7.60 5.26
CA LEU A 433 3.43 8.06 6.37
C LEU A 433 2.81 9.36 6.92
N ASP A 434 2.23 9.30 8.12
CA ASP A 434 1.53 10.44 8.74
C ASP A 434 2.50 11.45 9.35
N PHE A 435 2.12 12.73 9.37
CA PHE A 435 2.91 13.80 9.99
C PHE A 435 3.11 13.65 11.50
N SER A 436 2.32 12.82 12.17
CA SER A 436 2.51 12.47 13.60
C SER A 436 3.51 11.35 13.84
N GLY A 437 4.05 10.76 12.76
CA GLY A 437 4.99 9.64 12.81
C GLY A 437 4.36 8.26 12.75
N ASN A 438 3.03 8.17 12.57
CA ASN A 438 2.37 6.90 12.30
C ASN A 438 2.57 6.46 10.83
N MET A 439 2.39 5.17 10.57
CA MET A 439 2.46 4.58 9.24
C MET A 439 1.47 3.42 9.14
N ASP A 440 0.85 3.27 7.97
CA ASP A 440 0.06 2.09 7.64
C ASP A 440 0.27 1.74 6.16
N THR A 441 0.81 0.54 5.90
CA THR A 441 1.17 0.09 4.56
C THR A 441 0.78 -1.35 4.33
N CYS A 442 0.28 -1.63 3.13
CA CYS A 442 0.02 -2.98 2.65
C CYS A 442 1.10 -3.43 1.66
N ILE A 443 1.11 -4.73 1.40
CA ILE A 443 1.94 -5.32 0.34
C ILE A 443 1.30 -5.03 -1.02
N GLY A 444 2.11 -4.64 -1.99
CA GLY A 444 1.70 -4.38 -3.37
C GLY A 444 1.36 -5.67 -4.12
N ILE A 445 0.19 -6.24 -3.86
CA ILE A 445 -0.36 -7.44 -4.52
C ILE A 445 -1.82 -7.23 -4.89
N ARG A 446 -2.36 -8.09 -5.74
CA ARG A 446 -3.76 -8.00 -6.20
C ARG A 446 -4.09 -6.61 -6.77
N LEU A 447 -3.20 -6.10 -7.60
CA LEU A 447 -3.31 -4.78 -8.20
C LEU A 447 -3.07 -4.83 -9.71
N ALA A 448 -3.57 -3.81 -10.40
CA ALA A 448 -3.17 -3.43 -11.72
C ALA A 448 -2.52 -2.04 -11.67
N TYR A 449 -1.47 -1.83 -12.44
CA TYR A 449 -0.97 -0.48 -12.71
C TYR A 449 -0.88 -0.22 -14.21
N LYS A 450 -0.99 1.05 -14.58
CA LYS A 450 -0.79 1.50 -15.95
C LYS A 450 0.24 2.63 -15.95
N LYS A 451 1.31 2.44 -16.72
CA LYS A 451 2.40 3.41 -16.90
C LYS A 451 2.83 3.42 -18.36
N LYS A 452 3.02 4.62 -18.95
CA LYS A 452 3.41 4.79 -20.36
C LYS A 452 2.54 4.01 -21.36
N GLY A 453 1.25 3.84 -21.06
CA GLY A 453 0.32 3.08 -21.91
C GLY A 453 0.45 1.55 -21.83
N VAL A 454 1.25 1.05 -20.91
CA VAL A 454 1.34 -0.38 -20.59
C VAL A 454 0.57 -0.65 -19.28
N LEU A 455 -0.38 -1.56 -19.35
CA LEU A 455 -1.09 -2.14 -18.23
C LEU A 455 -0.34 -3.38 -17.76
N CYS A 456 -0.17 -3.54 -16.46
CA CYS A 456 0.48 -4.70 -15.85
C CYS A 456 -0.33 -5.22 -14.66
N VAL A 457 -0.43 -6.55 -14.58
CA VAL A 457 -0.92 -7.31 -13.42
C VAL A 457 0.13 -8.36 -13.09
N GLN A 458 0.70 -8.33 -11.90
CA GLN A 458 1.74 -9.27 -11.52
C GLN A 458 1.30 -10.13 -10.33
N SER A 459 1.67 -11.41 -10.38
CA SER A 459 1.39 -12.38 -9.34
C SER A 459 2.49 -13.44 -9.31
N GLY A 460 2.59 -14.18 -8.20
CA GLY A 460 3.64 -15.17 -8.03
C GLY A 460 3.19 -16.34 -7.14
N ALA A 461 4.00 -17.40 -7.18
CA ALA A 461 3.83 -18.58 -6.36
C ALA A 461 5.06 -18.83 -5.48
N GLY A 462 4.82 -19.33 -4.27
CA GLY A 462 5.87 -19.72 -3.32
C GLY A 462 6.43 -21.11 -3.65
N ILE A 463 7.67 -21.17 -4.07
CA ILE A 463 8.34 -22.38 -4.47
C ILE A 463 9.00 -23.02 -3.25
N VAL A 464 8.66 -24.28 -3.02
CA VAL A 464 9.23 -25.17 -1.99
C VAL A 464 9.71 -26.48 -2.63
N ALA A 465 10.40 -27.34 -1.87
CA ALA A 465 10.97 -28.59 -2.39
C ALA A 465 9.95 -29.47 -3.14
N ASP A 466 8.71 -29.53 -2.66
CA ASP A 466 7.64 -30.35 -3.25
C ASP A 466 6.84 -29.64 -4.35
N SER A 467 7.21 -28.42 -4.74
CA SER A 467 6.52 -27.65 -5.79
C SER A 467 6.55 -28.37 -7.13
N VAL A 468 5.42 -28.34 -7.83
CA VAL A 468 5.23 -28.91 -9.17
C VAL A 468 5.10 -27.73 -10.14
N PRO A 469 6.03 -27.57 -11.11
CA PRO A 469 6.12 -26.38 -11.96
C PRO A 469 4.82 -25.96 -12.62
N GLU A 470 4.08 -26.90 -13.21
CA GLU A 470 2.81 -26.60 -13.88
C GLU A 470 1.73 -26.10 -12.92
N LYS A 471 1.74 -26.59 -11.66
CA LYS A 471 0.80 -26.16 -10.63
C LYS A 471 1.13 -24.74 -10.15
N GLU A 472 2.42 -24.45 -9.98
CA GLU A 472 2.88 -23.11 -9.55
C GLU A 472 2.61 -22.06 -10.64
N TYR A 473 2.83 -22.39 -11.93
CA TYR A 473 2.41 -21.54 -13.03
C TYR A 473 0.91 -21.24 -13.01
N GLN A 474 0.09 -22.29 -12.83
CA GLN A 474 -1.37 -22.12 -12.74
C GLN A 474 -1.78 -21.33 -11.50
N GLU A 475 -1.05 -21.45 -10.39
CA GLU A 475 -1.29 -20.65 -9.19
C GLU A 475 -1.05 -19.17 -9.44
N CYS A 476 0.03 -18.80 -10.14
CA CYS A 476 0.27 -17.43 -10.57
C CYS A 476 -0.93 -16.88 -11.34
N LEU A 477 -1.39 -17.59 -12.38
CA LEU A 477 -2.55 -17.17 -13.17
C LEU A 477 -3.83 -17.04 -12.33
N ASN A 478 -4.05 -17.99 -11.42
CA ASN A 478 -5.21 -17.97 -10.54
C ASN A 478 -5.19 -16.77 -9.57
N LYS A 479 -4.02 -16.40 -9.06
CA LYS A 479 -3.85 -15.23 -8.18
C LYS A 479 -4.08 -13.90 -8.93
N ALA A 480 -3.76 -13.83 -10.22
CA ALA A 480 -4.06 -12.66 -11.07
C ALA A 480 -5.54 -12.56 -11.46
N LYS A 481 -6.26 -13.69 -11.49
CA LYS A 481 -7.58 -13.82 -12.12
C LYS A 481 -8.61 -12.80 -11.68
N ALA A 482 -8.68 -12.47 -10.40
CA ALA A 482 -9.64 -11.47 -9.90
C ALA A 482 -9.41 -10.09 -10.52
N VAL A 483 -8.13 -9.66 -10.61
CA VAL A 483 -7.76 -8.37 -11.22
C VAL A 483 -7.98 -8.40 -12.73
N VAL A 484 -7.59 -9.48 -13.40
CA VAL A 484 -7.79 -9.67 -14.84
C VAL A 484 -9.28 -9.65 -15.21
N ASN A 485 -10.13 -10.35 -14.43
CA ASN A 485 -11.57 -10.30 -14.64
C ASN A 485 -12.13 -8.88 -14.48
N ALA A 486 -11.70 -8.14 -13.44
CA ALA A 486 -12.12 -6.75 -13.25
C ALA A 486 -11.68 -5.85 -14.41
N ILE A 487 -10.50 -6.07 -15.01
CA ILE A 487 -10.03 -5.36 -16.21
C ILE A 487 -10.96 -5.63 -17.38
N HIS A 488 -11.25 -6.88 -17.71
CA HIS A 488 -12.16 -7.23 -18.84
C HIS A 488 -13.57 -6.71 -18.64
N LEU A 489 -14.11 -6.75 -17.42
CA LEU A 489 -15.43 -6.21 -17.11
C LEU A 489 -15.49 -4.68 -17.17
N ALA A 490 -14.37 -4.00 -16.85
CA ALA A 490 -14.27 -2.53 -16.93
C ALA A 490 -14.12 -2.02 -18.35
N GLU A 491 -13.78 -2.90 -19.30
CA GLU A 491 -13.54 -2.53 -20.69
C GLU A 491 -14.79 -1.92 -21.32
N GLY A 492 -14.65 -0.75 -21.91
CA GLY A 492 -15.76 0.01 -22.49
C GLY A 492 -16.63 0.78 -21.48
N GLY A 493 -16.29 0.72 -20.17
CA GLY A 493 -16.91 1.49 -19.08
C GLY A 493 -18.12 0.81 -18.42
N LEU A 494 -18.40 1.23 -17.19
CA LEU A 494 -19.51 0.71 -16.37
C LEU A 494 -20.77 1.60 -16.42
N ASP A 495 -20.64 2.85 -16.83
CA ASP A 495 -21.75 3.82 -16.88
C ASP A 495 -22.33 3.85 -18.31
N LYS A 496 -22.90 2.73 -18.76
CA LYS A 496 -23.57 2.56 -20.08
C LYS A 496 -25.02 2.94 -20.00
#